data_8888d69374c156cda89ebb8a1831eb66
#
_entry.id   8888d69374c156cda89ebb8a1831eb66
#
_cell.length_a   1.000
_cell.length_b   1.000
_cell.length_c   1.000
_cell.angle_alpha   90.00
_cell.angle_beta   90.00
_cell.angle_gamma   90.00
#
_symmetry.space_group_name_H-M   'P 1'
#
loop_
_entity.id
_entity.type
_entity.pdbx_description
1 polymer ?
#
loop_
_entity_poly.entity_id
_entity_poly.type
_entity_poly.pdbx_seq_one_letter_code
_entity_poly.pdbx_strand_id
1 'polypeptide(L)'
;MNNNMNHLMNPSADPIAASASSPRDNPCFDIDPTVATLIVFADDEHSYMLPYAQFLYAELIPNPVLETQREAPPEKLTIRFVAAEVEMFGSGFRSIVRALQKYELKFVKSAGRRYAALLKTHIATVAITLTKETP
;
A
#
# COMPACT_ATOMS: atom_id res chain seq x y z
N MET A 1 9.65 -32.19 -14.43
CA MET A 1 9.41 -32.04 -14.06
C MET A 1 9.34 -31.63 -13.72
N ASN A 2 9.24 -31.42 -13.81
CA ASN A 2 8.97 -31.05 -13.34
C ASN A 2 8.99 -30.38 -13.07
N ASN A 3 8.93 -30.09 -13.26
CA ASN A 3 8.71 -29.55 -12.87
C ASN A 3 8.91 -28.81 -12.80
N ASN A 4 8.87 -28.76 -13.03
CA ASN A 4 8.70 -28.20 -12.80
C ASN A 4 8.76 -27.47 -12.97
N MET A 5 8.75 -27.48 -13.35
CA MET A 5 8.40 -27.07 -13.33
C MET A 5 8.26 -26.45 -13.37
N ASN A 6 8.13 -26.58 -13.59
CA ASN A 6 7.61 -26.20 -13.40
C ASN A 6 7.56 -25.51 -13.33
N HIS A 7 7.56 -25.49 -13.64
CA HIS A 7 7.12 -25.00 -13.37
C HIS A 7 7.06 -24.31 -13.63
N LEU A 8 7.21 -24.35 -13.99
CA LEU A 8 6.81 -23.93 -14.02
C LEU A 8 6.48 -23.39 -14.23
N MET A 9 6.33 -23.38 -14.57
CA MET A 9 5.70 -23.11 -14.53
C MET A 9 5.21 -22.59 -14.63
N ASN A 10 4.94 -22.51 -14.90
CA ASN A 10 4.21 -22.08 -14.77
C ASN A 10 3.90 -21.44 -14.91
N PRO A 11 3.78 -21.38 -15.16
CA PRO A 11 3.32 -20.75 -15.17
C PRO A 11 2.88 -20.17 -15.31
N SER A 12 2.71 -20.21 -15.62
CA SER A 12 2.00 -19.84 -15.45
C SER A 12 1.07 -19.70 -15.10
N ALA A 13 0.79 -20.94 -15.34
CA ALA A 13 -0.27 -20.79 -14.38
C ALA A 13 -0.74 -19.37 -14.31
N ASP A 14 -1.97 -19.16 -14.17
CA ASP A 14 -2.26 -17.77 -13.96
C ASP A 14 -1.80 -17.37 -12.56
N PRO A 15 -0.62 -16.86 -12.46
CA PRO A 15 -0.10 -16.46 -11.16
C PRO A 15 -0.88 -15.30 -10.57
N ILE A 16 -1.70 -14.61 -11.36
CA ILE A 16 -2.42 -13.46 -10.86
C ILE A 16 -3.41 -13.89 -9.79
N ALA A 17 -4.14 -14.97 -10.02
CA ALA A 17 -5.14 -15.39 -9.03
C ALA A 17 -4.47 -15.81 -7.72
N ALA A 18 -3.31 -16.43 -7.79
CA ALA A 18 -2.59 -16.85 -6.59
C ALA A 18 -1.88 -15.65 -5.95
N SER A 19 -1.33 -14.76 -6.77
CA SER A 19 -0.53 -13.66 -6.24
C SER A 19 -1.38 -12.58 -5.57
N ALA A 20 -2.66 -12.49 -5.94
CA ALA A 20 -3.52 -11.45 -5.36
C ALA A 20 -3.69 -11.60 -3.86
N SER A 21 -3.47 -12.79 -3.31
CA SER A 21 -3.58 -13.03 -1.88
C SER A 21 -2.26 -12.88 -1.13
N SER A 22 -1.15 -12.68 -1.84
CA SER A 22 0.17 -12.62 -1.23
C SER A 22 0.69 -11.19 -1.27
N PRO A 23 1.13 -10.64 -0.12
CA PRO A 23 1.73 -9.29 -0.13
C PRO A 23 2.91 -9.19 -1.08
N ARG A 24 3.69 -10.28 -1.19
CA ARG A 24 4.87 -10.27 -2.04
C ARG A 24 4.54 -10.00 -3.51
N ASP A 25 3.37 -10.42 -3.94
CA ASP A 25 2.97 -10.31 -5.34
C ASP A 25 2.06 -9.13 -5.60
N ASN A 26 1.83 -8.29 -4.61
CA ASN A 26 0.95 -7.15 -4.73
C ASN A 26 1.76 -5.95 -5.20
N PRO A 27 1.36 -5.29 -6.30
CA PRO A 27 2.12 -4.13 -6.78
C PRO A 27 2.00 -2.91 -5.89
N CYS A 28 1.02 -2.89 -4.98
CA CYS A 28 0.75 -1.70 -4.17
C CYS A 28 1.61 -1.61 -2.92
N PHE A 29 2.09 -2.74 -2.39
CA PHE A 29 2.87 -2.72 -1.15
C PHE A 29 3.66 -4.01 -1.00
N ASP A 30 4.62 -3.98 -0.08
CA ASP A 30 5.38 -5.17 0.30
C ASP A 30 5.69 -5.07 1.78
N ILE A 31 6.01 -6.21 2.35
CA ILE A 31 6.32 -6.36 3.77
C ILE A 31 7.72 -6.93 3.90
N ASP A 32 8.53 -6.31 4.76
CA ASP A 32 9.90 -6.77 4.98
C ASP A 32 10.27 -6.45 6.43
N PRO A 33 10.53 -7.46 7.25
CA PRO A 33 10.82 -7.22 8.68
C PRO A 33 12.14 -6.54 8.96
N THR A 34 12.98 -6.33 7.93
CA THR A 34 14.30 -5.76 8.13
C THR A 34 14.39 -4.28 7.76
N VAL A 35 13.27 -3.67 7.30
CA VAL A 35 13.34 -2.27 6.86
C VAL A 35 13.31 -1.32 8.04
N ALA A 36 13.97 -0.19 7.87
CA ALA A 36 13.96 0.89 8.85
C ALA A 36 13.13 2.09 8.36
N THR A 37 12.68 2.07 7.12
CA THR A 37 11.94 3.17 6.52
C THR A 37 10.76 2.63 5.74
N LEU A 38 9.75 3.48 5.59
CA LEU A 38 8.66 3.26 4.64
C LEU A 38 8.97 4.08 3.41
N ILE A 39 8.97 3.45 2.25
CA ILE A 39 9.12 4.16 0.98
C ILE A 39 7.73 4.48 0.45
N VAL A 40 7.49 5.75 0.18
CA VAL A 40 6.21 6.21 -0.35
C VAL A 40 6.41 6.68 -1.78
N PHE A 41 5.75 5.98 -2.72
CA PHE A 41 5.75 6.39 -4.12
C PHE A 41 4.47 7.20 -4.34
N ALA A 42 4.58 8.51 -4.28
CA ALA A 42 3.43 9.39 -4.42
C ALA A 42 2.99 9.48 -5.88
N ASP A 43 1.71 9.82 -6.09
CA ASP A 43 1.15 9.88 -7.44
C ASP A 43 1.77 10.99 -8.28
N ASP A 44 2.39 11.98 -7.66
CA ASP A 44 3.07 13.08 -8.37
C ASP A 44 4.48 12.68 -8.81
N GLU A 45 4.82 11.40 -8.73
CA GLU A 45 6.10 10.83 -9.14
C GLU A 45 7.27 11.17 -8.23
N HIS A 46 6.98 11.77 -7.08
CA HIS A 46 8.01 11.92 -6.06
C HIS A 46 8.02 10.71 -5.16
N SER A 47 9.20 10.33 -4.69
CA SER A 47 9.35 9.21 -3.76
C SER A 47 9.98 9.72 -2.47
N TYR A 48 9.51 9.19 -1.36
CA TYR A 48 9.98 9.62 -0.05
C TYR A 48 10.32 8.40 0.78
N MET A 49 11.39 8.52 1.57
CA MET A 49 11.78 7.49 2.52
C MET A 49 11.53 8.06 3.92
N LEU A 50 10.56 7.49 4.62
CA LEU A 50 10.15 7.99 5.91
C LEU A 50 10.61 7.03 7.00
N PRO A 51 11.50 7.48 7.92
CA PRO A 51 12.05 6.58 8.93
C PRO A 51 11.00 6.19 9.96
N TYR A 52 10.94 4.91 10.29
CA TYR A 52 9.99 4.43 11.29
C TYR A 52 10.26 5.03 12.67
N ALA A 53 11.48 5.47 12.93
CA ALA A 53 11.78 6.15 14.19
C ALA A 53 10.95 7.42 14.38
N GLN A 54 10.40 7.96 13.30
CA GLN A 54 9.57 9.16 13.34
C GLN A 54 8.09 8.88 13.08
N PHE A 55 7.69 7.63 13.06
CA PHE A 55 6.30 7.26 12.88
C PHE A 55 5.50 7.63 14.12
N LEU A 56 4.36 8.28 13.92
CA LEU A 56 3.51 8.73 15.02
C LEU A 56 2.24 7.90 15.16
N TYR A 57 1.48 7.75 14.08
CA TYR A 57 0.24 6.98 14.11
C TYR A 57 -0.29 6.76 12.70
N ALA A 58 -1.25 5.86 12.60
CA ALA A 58 -2.00 5.68 11.37
C ALA A 58 -3.48 5.66 11.73
N GLU A 59 -4.30 6.15 10.82
CA GLU A 59 -5.75 6.19 11.00
C GLU A 59 -6.42 5.60 9.78
N LEU A 60 -7.25 4.59 10.00
CA LEU A 60 -8.01 3.96 8.93
C LEU A 60 -9.48 4.27 9.15
N ILE A 61 -10.11 4.90 8.17
CA ILE A 61 -11.53 5.27 8.24
C ILE A 61 -12.21 4.94 6.92
N PRO A 62 -13.56 4.83 6.91
CA PRO A 62 -14.28 4.79 5.65
C PRO A 62 -14.04 6.09 4.88
N ASN A 63 -13.99 5.98 3.56
CA ASN A 63 -13.79 7.17 2.74
C ASN A 63 -14.99 8.10 2.89
N PRO A 64 -14.79 9.34 3.34
CA PRO A 64 -15.92 10.24 3.59
C PRO A 64 -16.77 10.55 2.37
N VAL A 65 -16.19 10.50 1.15
CA VAL A 65 -16.96 10.82 -0.04
C VAL A 65 -17.90 9.71 -0.49
N LEU A 66 -17.90 8.55 0.19
CA LEU A 66 -18.78 7.45 -0.19
C LEU A 66 -20.26 7.83 -0.12
N GLU A 67 -20.61 8.79 0.72
CA GLU A 67 -22.01 9.21 0.82
C GLU A 67 -22.51 9.84 -0.47
N THR A 68 -21.61 10.45 -1.24
CA THR A 68 -21.97 11.11 -2.48
C THR A 68 -21.40 10.43 -3.71
N GLN A 69 -20.37 9.60 -3.54
CA GLN A 69 -19.70 8.94 -4.66
C GLN A 69 -19.51 7.47 -4.31
N ARG A 70 -20.52 6.67 -4.60
CA ARG A 70 -20.50 5.25 -4.22
C ARG A 70 -19.39 4.45 -4.89
N GLU A 71 -18.89 4.93 -6.03
CA GLU A 71 -17.83 4.21 -6.72
C GLU A 71 -16.44 4.61 -6.28
N ALA A 72 -16.35 5.54 -5.35
CA ALA A 72 -15.06 5.94 -4.81
C ALA A 72 -14.42 4.77 -4.04
N PRO A 73 -13.10 4.77 -3.89
CA PRO A 73 -12.45 3.75 -3.06
C PRO A 73 -13.06 3.77 -1.66
N PRO A 74 -13.30 2.58 -1.07
CA PRO A 74 -14.07 2.52 0.18
C PRO A 74 -13.32 2.96 1.42
N GLU A 75 -11.99 2.99 1.41
CA GLU A 75 -11.23 3.26 2.64
C GLU A 75 -10.23 4.37 2.44
N LYS A 76 -9.96 5.08 3.53
CA LYS A 76 -8.95 6.11 3.59
C LYS A 76 -7.99 5.77 4.73
N LEU A 77 -6.69 5.71 4.41
CA LEU A 77 -5.65 5.47 5.41
C LEU A 77 -4.73 6.68 5.46
N THR A 78 -4.57 7.25 6.65
CA THR A 78 -3.64 8.34 6.89
C THR A 78 -2.50 7.80 7.74
N ILE A 79 -1.26 8.01 7.29
CA ILE A 79 -0.07 7.60 8.02
C ILE A 79 0.70 8.86 8.38
N ARG A 80 0.90 9.09 9.67
CA ARG A 80 1.54 10.32 10.13
C ARG A 80 2.94 10.04 10.63
N PHE A 81 3.89 10.74 10.05
CA PHE A 81 5.29 10.81 10.53
C PHE A 81 5.54 12.22 11.02
N VAL A 82 6.63 12.42 11.76
CA VAL A 82 6.95 13.75 12.26
C VAL A 82 7.01 14.76 11.11
N ALA A 83 7.65 14.41 10.01
CA ALA A 83 7.91 15.35 8.91
C ALA A 83 6.91 15.25 7.77
N ALA A 84 5.97 14.30 7.80
CA ALA A 84 5.14 14.09 6.64
C ALA A 84 3.84 13.39 7.01
N GLU A 85 2.82 13.60 6.19
CA GLU A 85 1.57 12.88 6.30
C GLU A 85 1.27 12.22 4.96
N VAL A 86 1.01 10.92 4.99
CA VAL A 86 0.69 10.14 3.80
C VAL A 86 -0.80 9.85 3.81
N GLU A 87 -1.48 10.13 2.71
CA GLU A 87 -2.91 9.90 2.61
C GLU A 87 -3.18 8.99 1.42
N MET A 88 -3.86 7.87 1.68
CA MET A 88 -4.12 6.89 0.65
C MET A 88 -5.60 6.54 0.64
N PHE A 89 -6.13 6.36 -0.57
CA PHE A 89 -7.48 5.85 -0.77
C PHE A 89 -7.41 4.52 -1.48
N GLY A 90 -8.25 3.58 -1.10
CA GLY A 90 -8.23 2.27 -1.71
C GLY A 90 -9.12 1.31 -0.96
N SER A 91 -8.73 0.04 -0.94
CA SER A 91 -9.51 -1.01 -0.31
C SER A 91 -8.60 -2.07 0.29
N GLY A 92 -9.11 -2.77 1.31
CA GLY A 92 -8.40 -3.88 1.92
C GLY A 92 -7.15 -3.46 2.68
N PHE A 93 -7.20 -2.32 3.36
CA PHE A 93 -6.02 -1.76 4.01
C PHE A 93 -5.63 -2.42 5.32
N ARG A 94 -6.39 -3.43 5.78
CA ARG A 94 -6.06 -4.09 7.04
C ARG A 94 -4.65 -4.69 7.02
N SER A 95 -4.26 -5.25 5.88
CA SER A 95 -2.92 -5.84 5.75
C SER A 95 -1.83 -4.79 5.90
N ILE A 96 -2.08 -3.59 5.36
CA ILE A 96 -1.12 -2.50 5.48
C ILE A 96 -1.03 -2.03 6.93
N VAL A 97 -2.17 -1.92 7.60
CA VAL A 97 -2.18 -1.51 9.01
C VAL A 97 -1.41 -2.51 9.86
N ARG A 98 -1.59 -3.81 9.60
CA ARG A 98 -0.83 -4.82 10.34
C ARG A 98 0.66 -4.68 10.13
N ALA A 99 1.08 -4.40 8.90
CA ALA A 99 2.49 -4.22 8.61
C ALA A 99 3.03 -2.98 9.31
N LEU A 100 2.22 -1.91 9.39
CA LEU A 100 2.63 -0.70 10.10
C LEU A 100 2.81 -0.97 11.60
N GLN A 101 1.97 -1.81 12.18
CA GLN A 101 2.08 -2.14 13.60
C GLN A 101 3.42 -2.77 13.93
N LYS A 102 4.02 -3.44 12.96
CA LYS A 102 5.29 -4.13 13.17
C LYS A 102 6.46 -3.37 12.56
N TYR A 103 6.21 -2.20 11.98
CA TYR A 103 7.22 -1.42 11.26
C TYR A 103 7.83 -2.22 10.12
N GLU A 104 7.00 -3.00 9.43
CA GLU A 104 7.47 -3.88 8.37
C GLU A 104 6.96 -3.51 6.98
N LEU A 105 6.17 -2.46 6.87
CA LEU A 105 5.69 -2.02 5.56
C LEU A 105 6.86 -1.41 4.81
N LYS A 106 7.22 -2.04 3.67
CA LYS A 106 8.40 -1.65 2.93
C LYS A 106 8.13 -0.47 2.00
N PHE A 107 7.03 -0.52 1.27
CA PHE A 107 6.66 0.58 0.39
C PHE A 107 5.14 0.60 0.18
N VAL A 108 4.65 1.73 -0.30
CA VAL A 108 3.28 1.88 -0.79
C VAL A 108 3.31 2.59 -2.14
N LYS A 109 2.42 2.17 -3.03
CA LYS A 109 2.35 2.68 -4.39
C LYS A 109 0.95 2.46 -4.94
N SER A 110 0.43 3.42 -5.69
CA SER A 110 -0.88 3.23 -6.30
C SER A 110 -0.78 2.31 -7.51
N ALA A 111 -1.88 1.66 -7.84
CA ALA A 111 -1.98 0.84 -9.03
C ALA A 111 -3.28 1.19 -9.75
N GLY A 112 -3.29 0.99 -11.05
CA GLY A 112 -4.42 1.38 -11.88
C GLY A 112 -5.74 0.80 -11.43
N ARG A 113 -6.81 1.47 -11.79
CA ARG A 113 -8.16 1.10 -11.39
C ARG A 113 -8.52 -0.33 -11.78
N ARG A 114 -7.94 -0.83 -12.87
CA ARG A 114 -8.21 -2.19 -13.32
C ARG A 114 -7.82 -3.24 -12.29
N TYR A 115 -6.96 -2.90 -11.35
CA TYR A 115 -6.53 -3.83 -10.31
C TYR A 115 -7.47 -3.87 -9.11
N ALA A 116 -8.43 -2.95 -9.03
CA ALA A 116 -9.28 -2.84 -7.85
C ALA A 116 -10.06 -4.14 -7.57
N ALA A 117 -10.51 -4.81 -8.62
CA ALA A 117 -11.27 -6.05 -8.47
C ALA A 117 -10.39 -7.28 -8.35
N LEU A 118 -9.10 -7.15 -8.67
CA LEU A 118 -8.18 -8.29 -8.71
C LEU A 118 -7.36 -8.43 -7.44
N LEU A 119 -7.11 -7.32 -6.76
CA LEU A 119 -6.23 -7.32 -5.59
C LEU A 119 -7.03 -7.26 -4.31
N LYS A 120 -6.62 -8.07 -3.35
CA LYS A 120 -7.22 -8.03 -2.03
C LYS A 120 -6.97 -6.69 -1.35
N THR A 121 -5.79 -6.13 -1.56
CA THR A 121 -5.44 -4.79 -1.10
C THR A 121 -5.09 -3.97 -2.32
N HIS A 122 -5.80 -2.88 -2.52
CA HIS A 122 -5.60 -2.01 -3.68
C HIS A 122 -5.46 -0.57 -3.21
N ILE A 123 -4.38 0.08 -3.62
CA ILE A 123 -4.17 1.50 -3.35
C ILE A 123 -4.50 2.26 -4.62
N ALA A 124 -5.54 3.07 -4.56
CA ALA A 124 -5.98 3.83 -5.73
C ALA A 124 -5.19 5.13 -5.87
N THR A 125 -4.89 5.80 -4.76
CA THR A 125 -4.15 7.05 -4.77
C THR A 125 -3.21 7.13 -3.58
N VAL A 126 -2.08 7.81 -3.78
CA VAL A 126 -1.11 8.08 -2.72
C VAL A 126 -0.72 9.55 -2.81
N ALA A 127 -0.96 10.29 -1.74
CA ALA A 127 -0.55 11.68 -1.65
C ALA A 127 0.26 11.88 -0.38
N ILE A 128 1.25 12.75 -0.46
CA ILE A 128 2.08 13.05 0.70
C ILE A 128 2.15 14.57 0.87
N THR A 129 2.01 15.00 2.12
CA THR A 129 2.13 16.40 2.49
C THR A 129 3.27 16.52 3.48
N LEU A 130 4.25 17.34 3.18
CA LEU A 130 5.36 17.55 4.09
C LEU A 130 4.95 18.55 5.15
N THR A 131 5.32 18.25 6.39
CA THR A 131 5.08 19.16 7.50
C THR A 131 6.13 20.24 7.46
N LYS A 132 5.69 21.48 7.37
CA LYS A 132 6.61 22.59 7.46
C LYS A 132 6.81 22.95 8.90
N GLU A 133 8.07 23.05 9.28
CA GLU A 133 8.37 23.57 10.60
C GLU A 133 8.25 25.08 10.57
N THR A 134 7.57 25.57 11.56
CA THR A 134 7.42 27.01 11.71
C THR A 134 8.55 27.48 12.62
N PRO A 135 9.40 28.37 12.14
CA PRO A 135 10.50 28.88 12.96
C PRO A 135 10.00 29.60 14.19
#